data_cf27f07eb3bd08c34da930e80784fd3c
#
_entry.id   cf27f07eb3bd08c34da930e80784fd3c
#
_cell.length_a   1.000
_cell.length_b   1.000
_cell.length_c   1.000
_cell.angle_alpha   90.00
_cell.angle_beta   90.00
_cell.angle_gamma   90.00
#
_symmetry.space_group_name_H-M   'P 1'
#
loop_
_entity.id
_entity.type
_entity.pdbx_description
1 polymer ?
#
loop_
_entity_poly.entity_id
_entity_poly.type
_entity_poly.pdbx_seq_one_letter_code
_entity_poly.pdbx_strand_id
1 'polypeptide(L)'
;MSVISCRYFLSLPVTFLLLIAGGFFNAEVFAQQNLGDVYEGAATVQVQGENYVVARKKALNLALKNGLKEALKEAMGDEEFESSQRDLRKILRRASSYVKSYRFVNAHDDLFEKTSEVRLEMRFFPSAVRQALAGLGVITDPVSENKLVVLIKETSFTSAPVTSFWDIFPISETQLVKNLMEEGIDVIGREQVREMVSESTVLNAIKGDLKSARSIGLK
;
A
#
# COMPACT_ATOMS: atom_id res chain seq x y z
N MET A 1 -69.41 -52.26 -20.99
CA MET A 1 -69.89 -51.15 -20.12
C MET A 1 -68.78 -50.86 -19.17
N SER A 2 -68.16 -49.75 -19.32
CA SER A 2 -66.91 -49.25 -18.74
C SER A 2 -67.17 -48.62 -17.39
N VAL A 3 -66.30 -48.88 -16.42
CA VAL A 3 -66.20 -48.04 -15.25
C VAL A 3 -64.74 -47.72 -15.06
N ILE A 4 -64.45 -46.48 -15.33
CA ILE A 4 -63.11 -45.82 -15.19
C ILE A 4 -62.97 -45.44 -13.71
N SER A 5 -61.94 -46.05 -12.99
CA SER A 5 -61.61 -45.62 -11.66
C SER A 5 -60.32 -44.77 -11.74
N CYS A 6 -60.48 -43.48 -11.56
CA CYS A 6 -59.42 -42.52 -11.49
C CYS A 6 -58.85 -42.46 -10.06
N ARG A 7 -57.66 -42.97 -9.82
CA ARG A 7 -56.94 -42.82 -8.57
C ARG A 7 -55.99 -41.66 -8.69
N TYR A 8 -56.30 -40.55 -8.06
CA TYR A 8 -55.39 -39.44 -7.85
C TYR A 8 -54.38 -39.83 -6.82
N PHE A 9 -53.11 -39.97 -7.28
CA PHE A 9 -51.99 -40.11 -6.41
C PHE A 9 -51.52 -38.70 -6.02
N LEU A 10 -51.84 -38.31 -4.79
CA LEU A 10 -51.43 -37.05 -4.21
C LEU A 10 -49.96 -37.17 -3.82
N SER A 11 -49.04 -36.72 -4.67
CA SER A 11 -47.63 -36.58 -4.34
C SER A 11 -47.39 -35.25 -3.64
N LEU A 12 -47.19 -35.29 -2.32
CA LEU A 12 -46.69 -34.18 -1.55
C LEU A 12 -45.26 -33.86 -2.01
N PRO A 13 -44.92 -32.62 -2.36
CA PRO A 13 -43.53 -32.21 -2.48
C PRO A 13 -42.98 -32.00 -1.07
N VAL A 14 -42.04 -32.86 -0.68
CA VAL A 14 -41.20 -32.65 0.48
C VAL A 14 -40.29 -31.45 0.16
N THR A 15 -40.72 -30.29 0.65
CA THR A 15 -39.92 -29.08 0.61
C THR A 15 -38.77 -29.26 1.60
N PHE A 16 -37.62 -29.66 1.08
CA PHE A 16 -36.37 -29.70 1.84
C PHE A 16 -35.93 -28.27 2.11
N LEU A 17 -36.31 -27.75 3.26
CA LEU A 17 -35.91 -26.45 3.77
C LEU A 17 -34.42 -26.57 4.21
N LEU A 18 -33.50 -26.31 3.26
CA LEU A 18 -32.09 -26.22 3.51
C LEU A 18 -31.84 -24.91 4.25
N LEU A 19 -31.87 -24.97 5.58
CA LEU A 19 -31.41 -23.90 6.46
C LEU A 19 -29.90 -23.77 6.28
N ILE A 20 -29.50 -22.97 5.28
CA ILE A 20 -28.14 -22.49 5.16
C ILE A 20 -27.97 -21.48 6.31
N ALA A 21 -27.48 -21.97 7.44
CA ALA A 21 -26.86 -21.13 8.45
C ALA A 21 -25.62 -20.50 7.81
N GLY A 22 -25.83 -19.51 6.97
CA GLY A 22 -24.78 -18.65 6.47
C GLY A 22 -24.24 -17.86 7.65
N GLY A 23 -23.22 -18.44 8.32
CA GLY A 23 -22.36 -17.65 9.13
C GLY A 23 -21.80 -16.55 8.24
N PHE A 24 -22.27 -15.33 8.47
CA PHE A 24 -21.62 -14.14 7.98
C PHE A 24 -20.22 -14.12 8.64
N PHE A 25 -19.27 -14.81 8.03
CA PHE A 25 -17.90 -14.41 8.14
C PHE A 25 -17.84 -13.02 7.51
N ASN A 26 -18.01 -12.01 8.34
CA ASN A 26 -17.46 -10.70 8.04
C ASN A 26 -15.94 -10.91 7.99
N ALA A 27 -15.46 -11.40 6.86
CA ALA A 27 -14.11 -11.12 6.44
C ALA A 27 -14.12 -9.60 6.25
N GLU A 28 -13.75 -8.89 7.30
CA GLU A 28 -13.27 -7.53 7.15
C GLU A 28 -12.12 -7.65 6.15
N VAL A 29 -12.46 -7.38 4.90
CA VAL A 29 -11.49 -7.08 3.88
C VAL A 29 -10.85 -5.79 4.39
N PHE A 30 -9.77 -5.91 5.15
CA PHE A 30 -8.85 -4.82 5.34
C PHE A 30 -8.40 -4.45 3.92
N ALA A 31 -9.09 -3.46 3.36
CA ALA A 31 -8.66 -2.82 2.15
C ALA A 31 -7.21 -2.42 2.43
N GLN A 32 -6.31 -2.95 1.65
CA GLN A 32 -4.90 -2.60 1.66
C GLN A 32 -4.85 -1.12 1.27
N GLN A 33 -4.94 -0.26 2.30
CA GLN A 33 -5.06 1.18 2.13
C GLN A 33 -3.73 1.70 1.61
N ASN A 34 -3.78 2.20 0.40
CA ASN A 34 -2.63 2.72 -0.31
C ASN A 34 -2.21 4.05 0.31
N LEU A 35 -1.29 4.02 1.28
CA LEU A 35 -0.56 5.21 1.75
C LEU A 35 0.18 5.95 0.61
N GLY A 36 0.09 5.46 -0.63
CA GLY A 36 0.64 6.08 -1.85
C GLY A 36 -0.26 7.14 -2.48
N ASP A 37 -1.48 7.34 -1.97
CA ASP A 37 -2.42 8.32 -2.50
C ASP A 37 -2.01 9.76 -2.16
N VAL A 38 -2.71 10.71 -2.78
CA VAL A 38 -2.49 12.13 -2.56
C VAL A 38 -3.38 12.61 -1.43
N TYR A 39 -2.76 13.12 -0.37
CA TYR A 39 -3.45 13.67 0.79
C TYR A 39 -3.43 15.19 0.78
N GLU A 40 -4.49 15.80 1.26
CA GLU A 40 -4.56 17.23 1.47
C GLU A 40 -4.24 17.59 2.92
N GLY A 41 -3.49 18.67 3.10
CA GLY A 41 -3.26 19.26 4.41
C GLY A 41 -3.37 20.78 4.34
N ALA A 42 -4.13 21.35 5.24
CA ALA A 42 -4.30 22.79 5.36
C ALA A 42 -4.03 23.26 6.78
N ALA A 43 -3.52 24.46 6.92
CA ALA A 43 -3.34 25.10 8.20
C ALA A 43 -3.31 26.63 8.07
N THR A 44 -3.90 27.28 9.06
CA THR A 44 -3.88 28.74 9.24
C THR A 44 -3.18 29.06 10.56
N VAL A 45 -2.27 30.00 10.54
CA VAL A 45 -1.49 30.41 11.71
C VAL A 45 -1.55 31.92 11.88
N GLN A 46 -1.75 32.38 13.12
CA GLN A 46 -1.69 33.79 13.47
C GLN A 46 -0.26 34.32 13.36
N VAL A 47 -0.11 35.49 12.74
CA VAL A 47 1.17 36.18 12.57
C VAL A 47 1.50 36.94 13.85
N GLN A 48 2.67 36.66 14.40
CA GLN A 48 3.17 37.36 15.59
C GLN A 48 4.30 38.32 15.16
N GLY A 49 4.22 39.57 15.64
CA GLY A 49 5.26 40.58 15.37
C GLY A 49 5.47 40.89 13.89
N GLU A 50 4.39 40.81 13.08
CA GLU A 50 4.40 41.08 11.64
C GLU A 50 5.34 40.20 10.81
N ASN A 51 5.77 39.07 11.39
CA ASN A 51 6.70 38.13 10.72
C ASN A 51 5.94 37.04 9.97
N TYR A 52 5.48 37.36 8.76
CA TYR A 52 4.77 36.44 7.87
C TYR A 52 5.62 35.26 7.42
N VAL A 53 6.94 35.42 7.31
CA VAL A 53 7.84 34.32 6.91
C VAL A 53 7.83 33.21 7.96
N VAL A 54 7.90 33.57 9.25
CA VAL A 54 7.84 32.60 10.34
C VAL A 54 6.44 31.99 10.43
N ALA A 55 5.39 32.78 10.25
CA ALA A 55 4.01 32.29 10.28
C ALA A 55 3.78 31.27 9.14
N ARG A 56 4.19 31.58 7.91
CA ARG A 56 4.08 30.68 6.76
C ARG A 56 4.85 29.37 6.98
N LYS A 57 6.06 29.43 7.54
CA LYS A 57 6.82 28.22 7.88
C LYS A 57 6.11 27.37 8.94
N LYS A 58 5.49 27.99 9.94
CA LYS A 58 4.67 27.27 10.94
C LYS A 58 3.41 26.68 10.29
N ALA A 59 2.72 27.43 9.42
CA ALA A 59 1.56 26.96 8.67
C ALA A 59 1.91 25.77 7.78
N LEU A 60 3.04 25.82 7.07
CA LEU A 60 3.56 24.72 6.27
C LEU A 60 3.75 23.44 7.11
N ASN A 61 4.47 23.54 8.22
CA ASN A 61 4.73 22.38 9.09
C ASN A 61 3.43 21.81 9.69
N LEU A 62 2.47 22.67 10.00
CA LEU A 62 1.18 22.26 10.52
C LEU A 62 0.32 21.61 9.43
N ALA A 63 0.35 22.13 8.20
CA ALA A 63 -0.32 21.52 7.05
C ALA A 63 0.23 20.12 6.73
N LEU A 64 1.56 19.95 6.75
CA LEU A 64 2.19 18.62 6.59
C LEU A 64 1.76 17.65 7.68
N LYS A 65 1.66 18.14 8.93
CA LYS A 65 1.18 17.32 10.06
C LYS A 65 -0.29 16.94 9.90
N ASN A 66 -1.14 17.85 9.45
CA ASN A 66 -2.56 17.59 9.22
C ASN A 66 -2.77 16.58 8.09
N GLY A 67 -2.05 16.70 6.98
CA GLY A 67 -2.12 15.72 5.90
C GLY A 67 -1.63 14.32 6.32
N LEU A 68 -0.55 14.25 7.13
CA LEU A 68 -0.12 12.97 7.69
C LEU A 68 -1.16 12.39 8.65
N LYS A 69 -1.86 13.24 9.41
CA LYS A 69 -2.93 12.80 10.29
C LYS A 69 -4.08 12.15 9.51
N GLU A 70 -4.48 12.73 8.39
CA GLU A 70 -5.51 12.15 7.52
C GLU A 70 -5.05 10.82 6.89
N ALA A 71 -3.80 10.75 6.42
CA ALA A 71 -3.22 9.51 5.92
C ALA A 71 -3.18 8.39 6.98
N LEU A 72 -2.85 8.73 8.22
CA LEU A 72 -2.84 7.77 9.33
C LEU A 72 -4.25 7.32 9.71
N LYS A 73 -5.24 8.21 9.73
CA LYS A 73 -6.63 7.86 9.98
C LYS A 73 -7.19 6.91 8.92
N GLU A 74 -6.89 7.18 7.66
CA GLU A 74 -7.29 6.31 6.57
C GLU A 74 -6.62 4.93 6.67
N ALA A 75 -5.32 4.90 7.04
CA ALA A 75 -4.55 3.66 7.14
C ALA A 75 -4.95 2.77 8.33
N MET A 76 -5.42 3.34 9.42
CA MET A 76 -5.70 2.63 10.67
C MET A 76 -7.19 2.54 11.01
N GLY A 77 -7.99 3.41 10.42
CA GLY A 77 -9.35 3.68 10.86
C GLY A 77 -9.42 4.70 12.02
N ASP A 78 -10.56 5.35 12.14
CA ASP A 78 -10.74 6.43 13.12
C ASP A 78 -10.63 5.96 14.58
N GLU A 79 -11.18 4.78 14.90
CA GLU A 79 -11.16 4.23 16.27
C GLU A 79 -9.74 3.91 16.73
N GLU A 80 -8.95 3.23 15.90
CA GLU A 80 -7.56 2.89 16.19
C GLU A 80 -6.69 4.14 16.29
N PHE A 81 -6.93 5.12 15.39
CA PHE A 81 -6.23 6.40 15.42
C PHE A 81 -6.48 7.16 16.74
N GLU A 82 -7.73 7.24 17.20
CA GLU A 82 -8.08 7.94 18.45
C GLU A 82 -7.48 7.24 19.69
N SER A 83 -7.49 5.90 19.72
CA SER A 83 -6.89 5.12 20.79
C SER A 83 -5.37 5.28 20.88
N SER A 84 -4.72 5.43 19.74
CA SER A 84 -3.25 5.47 19.60
C SER A 84 -2.67 6.89 19.59
N GLN A 85 -3.46 7.93 19.78
CA GLN A 85 -3.03 9.34 19.67
C GLN A 85 -1.75 9.68 20.43
N ARG A 86 -1.56 9.09 21.61
CA ARG A 86 -0.38 9.36 22.44
C ARG A 86 0.90 8.93 21.71
N ASP A 87 0.90 7.77 21.11
CA ASP A 87 2.06 7.18 20.45
C ASP A 87 2.29 7.82 19.09
N LEU A 88 1.22 8.13 18.37
CA LEU A 88 1.26 8.84 17.09
C LEU A 88 1.84 10.26 17.18
N ARG A 89 1.85 10.89 18.37
CA ARG A 89 2.48 12.21 18.55
C ARG A 89 3.96 12.23 18.14
N LYS A 90 4.66 11.12 18.31
CA LYS A 90 6.09 11.02 17.92
C LYS A 90 6.24 11.07 16.40
N ILE A 91 5.37 10.36 15.66
CA ILE A 91 5.32 10.36 14.20
C ILE A 91 4.91 11.75 13.70
N LEU A 92 3.81 12.30 14.23
CA LEU A 92 3.26 13.58 13.83
C LEU A 92 4.22 14.76 14.08
N ARG A 93 5.12 14.68 15.07
CA ARG A 93 6.17 15.70 15.26
C ARG A 93 7.23 15.71 14.16
N ARG A 94 7.39 14.61 13.46
CA ARG A 94 8.35 14.43 12.37
C ARG A 94 7.67 14.27 11.02
N ALA A 95 6.47 14.86 10.84
CA ALA A 95 5.67 14.70 9.64
C ALA A 95 6.45 14.94 8.35
N SER A 96 7.32 15.96 8.33
CA SER A 96 8.15 16.28 7.17
C SER A 96 9.11 15.16 6.74
N SER A 97 9.52 14.27 7.65
CA SER A 97 10.43 13.17 7.32
C SER A 97 9.73 12.01 6.60
N TYR A 98 8.41 11.97 6.64
CA TYR A 98 7.61 10.95 5.96
C TYR A 98 7.09 11.40 4.60
N VAL A 99 7.28 12.68 4.25
CA VAL A 99 6.76 13.25 3.00
C VAL A 99 7.71 12.91 1.84
N LYS A 100 7.19 12.19 0.85
CA LYS A 100 7.87 11.88 -0.41
C LYS A 100 7.92 13.11 -1.34
N SER A 101 6.79 13.79 -1.46
CA SER A 101 6.64 15.01 -2.26
C SER A 101 5.44 15.81 -1.78
N TYR A 102 5.47 17.12 -2.01
CA TYR A 102 4.31 17.97 -1.80
C TYR A 102 4.28 19.09 -2.83
N ARG A 103 3.08 19.63 -3.08
CA ARG A 103 2.88 20.85 -3.87
C ARG A 103 1.97 21.81 -3.14
N PHE A 104 2.20 23.09 -3.33
CA PHE A 104 1.31 24.12 -2.83
C PHE A 104 0.06 24.18 -3.72
N VAL A 105 -1.10 24.04 -3.10
CA VAL A 105 -2.40 24.34 -3.72
C VAL A 105 -2.72 25.80 -3.52
N ASN A 106 -2.49 26.30 -2.30
CA ASN A 106 -2.67 27.69 -1.94
C ASN A 106 -1.67 28.10 -0.84
N ALA A 107 -1.19 29.34 -0.91
CA ALA A 107 -0.45 29.99 0.18
C ALA A 107 -0.82 31.47 0.17
N HIS A 108 -1.51 31.92 1.21
CA HIS A 108 -2.03 33.25 1.31
C HIS A 108 -1.75 33.88 2.68
N ASP A 109 -1.35 35.15 2.67
CA ASP A 109 -1.17 35.95 3.88
C ASP A 109 -2.27 37.00 3.93
N ASP A 110 -3.11 36.96 4.95
CA ASP A 110 -4.12 37.98 5.21
C ASP A 110 -3.54 39.03 6.14
N LEU A 111 -3.42 40.25 5.59
CA LEU A 111 -2.85 41.38 6.33
C LEU A 111 -3.85 41.98 7.33
N PHE A 112 -5.15 41.81 7.09
CA PHE A 112 -6.19 42.35 7.99
C PHE A 112 -6.39 41.45 9.20
N GLU A 113 -6.56 40.13 8.94
CA GLU A 113 -6.71 39.13 10.00
C GLU A 113 -5.38 38.76 10.62
N LYS A 114 -4.25 39.24 10.07
CA LYS A 114 -2.88 38.86 10.47
C LYS A 114 -2.68 37.37 10.54
N THR A 115 -3.11 36.67 9.50
CA THR A 115 -2.96 35.21 9.37
C THR A 115 -2.14 34.82 8.16
N SER A 116 -1.56 33.64 8.22
CA SER A 116 -0.93 32.97 7.09
C SER A 116 -1.56 31.59 6.91
N GLU A 117 -2.15 31.35 5.75
CA GLU A 117 -2.77 30.09 5.38
C GLU A 117 -1.88 29.36 4.37
N VAL A 118 -1.75 28.04 4.56
CA VAL A 118 -1.08 27.14 3.62
C VAL A 118 -1.95 25.91 3.39
N ARG A 119 -2.19 25.58 2.12
CA ARG A 119 -2.84 24.33 1.69
C ARG A 119 -1.92 23.59 0.75
N LEU A 120 -1.74 22.32 1.02
CA LEU A 120 -0.83 21.43 0.31
C LEU A 120 -1.56 20.17 -0.16
N GLU A 121 -1.12 19.65 -1.30
CA GLU A 121 -1.28 18.24 -1.64
C GLU A 121 0.06 17.53 -1.43
N MET A 122 0.04 16.35 -0.84
CA MET A 122 1.26 15.65 -0.47
C MET A 122 1.14 14.14 -0.64
N ARG A 123 2.29 13.51 -0.87
CA ARG A 123 2.44 12.05 -0.84
C ARG A 123 3.44 11.67 0.21
N PHE A 124 3.22 10.54 0.86
CA PHE A 124 4.11 10.03 1.88
C PHE A 124 4.91 8.84 1.36
N PHE A 125 5.97 8.48 2.07
CA PHE A 125 6.67 7.21 1.88
C PHE A 125 5.92 6.10 2.63
N PRO A 126 5.20 5.18 1.94
CA PRO A 126 4.36 4.19 2.62
C PRO A 126 5.15 3.28 3.56
N SER A 127 6.35 2.86 3.13
CA SER A 127 7.23 2.01 3.93
C SER A 127 7.70 2.69 5.21
N ALA A 128 8.10 3.97 5.14
CA ALA A 128 8.56 4.72 6.30
C ALA A 128 7.43 4.94 7.33
N VAL A 129 6.20 5.21 6.85
CA VAL A 129 5.04 5.37 7.72
C VAL A 129 4.69 4.03 8.39
N ARG A 130 4.61 2.93 7.62
CA ARG A 130 4.35 1.59 8.16
C ARG A 130 5.40 1.15 9.17
N GLN A 131 6.68 1.35 8.87
CA GLN A 131 7.77 1.03 9.80
C GLN A 131 7.67 1.82 11.10
N ALA A 132 7.31 3.10 11.02
CA ALA A 132 7.11 3.93 12.20
C ALA A 132 5.93 3.44 13.07
N LEU A 133 4.81 3.05 12.44
CA LEU A 133 3.64 2.48 13.12
C LEU A 133 3.95 1.13 13.75
N ALA A 134 4.66 0.25 13.06
CA ALA A 134 5.11 -1.03 13.60
C ALA A 134 6.04 -0.84 14.80
N GLY A 135 6.95 0.13 14.73
CA GLY A 135 7.85 0.48 15.84
C GLY A 135 7.15 1.04 17.09
N LEU A 136 5.90 1.47 16.95
CA LEU A 136 5.04 1.89 18.07
C LEU A 136 4.11 0.76 18.56
N GLY A 137 4.10 -0.40 17.89
CA GLY A 137 3.19 -1.51 18.18
C GLY A 137 1.73 -1.22 17.81
N VAL A 138 1.50 -0.21 16.99
CA VAL A 138 0.15 0.23 16.59
C VAL A 138 -0.39 -0.63 15.44
N ILE A 139 0.47 -1.09 14.55
CA ILE A 139 0.13 -2.05 13.50
C ILE A 139 0.81 -3.37 13.84
N THR A 140 0.01 -4.38 14.03
CA THR A 140 0.45 -5.77 14.22
C THR A 140 0.44 -6.57 12.91
N ASP A 141 0.08 -5.92 11.81
CA ASP A 141 0.18 -6.60 10.53
C ASP A 141 1.62 -7.04 10.30
N PRO A 142 1.88 -8.35 10.23
CA PRO A 142 3.15 -8.80 9.75
C PRO A 142 3.31 -8.16 8.37
N VAL A 143 4.39 -7.41 8.20
CA VAL A 143 4.89 -7.03 6.88
C VAL A 143 4.56 -8.19 5.96
N SER A 144 3.69 -7.96 4.98
CA SER A 144 3.18 -8.98 4.07
C SER A 144 4.27 -10.02 3.85
N GLU A 145 4.05 -11.26 4.26
CA GLU A 145 4.98 -12.38 4.00
C GLU A 145 5.16 -12.60 2.49
N ASN A 146 4.34 -11.93 1.70
CA ASN A 146 4.38 -11.96 0.26
C ASN A 146 5.55 -11.13 -0.26
N LYS A 147 6.68 -11.79 -0.45
CA LYS A 147 7.84 -11.22 -1.12
C LYS A 147 7.66 -11.31 -2.62
N LEU A 148 8.01 -10.24 -3.31
CA LEU A 148 7.96 -10.20 -4.77
C LEU A 148 9.33 -10.55 -5.34
N VAL A 149 9.36 -11.47 -6.30
CA VAL A 149 10.56 -11.75 -7.10
C VAL A 149 10.42 -11.03 -8.44
N VAL A 150 11.39 -10.21 -8.78
CA VAL A 150 11.47 -9.54 -10.07
C VAL A 150 12.71 -10.05 -10.81
N LEU A 151 12.50 -10.68 -11.96
CA LEU A 151 13.56 -11.19 -12.81
C LEU A 151 13.31 -10.75 -14.24
N ILE A 152 14.20 -9.94 -14.79
CA ILE A 152 14.09 -9.39 -16.15
C ILE A 152 15.25 -9.92 -17.00
N LYS A 153 14.92 -10.42 -18.19
CA LYS A 153 15.92 -10.75 -19.19
C LYS A 153 15.99 -9.62 -20.22
N GLU A 154 17.04 -8.83 -20.15
CA GLU A 154 17.34 -7.85 -21.20
C GLU A 154 18.17 -8.48 -22.30
N THR A 155 17.89 -8.11 -23.55
CA THR A 155 18.69 -8.53 -24.72
C THR A 155 19.14 -7.29 -25.45
N SER A 156 20.45 -7.11 -25.57
CA SER A 156 21.03 -6.03 -26.39
C SER A 156 21.47 -6.58 -27.73
N PHE A 157 21.20 -5.85 -28.79
CA PHE A 157 21.63 -6.23 -30.16
C PHE A 157 23.14 -6.08 -30.38
N THR A 158 23.82 -5.36 -29.48
CA THR A 158 25.25 -5.01 -29.60
C THR A 158 26.14 -5.76 -28.63
N SER A 159 25.57 -6.54 -27.71
CA SER A 159 26.35 -7.24 -26.67
C SER A 159 26.85 -8.58 -27.15
N ALA A 160 28.06 -8.95 -26.69
CA ALA A 160 28.56 -10.32 -26.87
C ALA A 160 27.56 -11.33 -26.27
N PRO A 161 27.51 -12.57 -26.80
CA PRO A 161 26.65 -13.59 -26.26
C PRO A 161 26.97 -13.83 -24.79
N VAL A 162 25.97 -13.59 -23.94
CA VAL A 162 26.11 -13.80 -22.50
C VAL A 162 25.94 -15.29 -22.21
N THR A 163 26.85 -15.85 -21.44
CA THR A 163 26.91 -17.29 -21.15
C THR A 163 25.90 -17.71 -20.09
N SER A 164 25.53 -16.82 -19.17
CA SER A 164 24.57 -17.11 -18.09
C SER A 164 23.59 -15.96 -17.89
N PHE A 165 22.35 -16.30 -17.53
CA PHE A 165 21.33 -15.33 -17.14
C PHE A 165 21.76 -14.50 -15.93
N TRP A 166 22.56 -15.09 -15.03
CA TRP A 166 22.99 -14.45 -13.80
C TRP A 166 24.10 -13.41 -14.00
N ASP A 167 24.82 -13.48 -15.12
CA ASP A 167 25.90 -12.54 -15.40
C ASP A 167 25.40 -11.22 -15.99
N ILE A 168 24.10 -11.10 -16.24
CA ILE A 168 23.46 -9.88 -16.71
C ILE A 168 22.89 -9.13 -15.51
N PHE A 169 23.19 -7.83 -15.41
CA PHE A 169 22.57 -6.91 -14.49
C PHE A 169 21.66 -5.95 -15.25
N PRO A 170 20.36 -6.31 -15.44
CA PRO A 170 19.44 -5.49 -16.22
C PRO A 170 19.19 -4.15 -15.52
N ILE A 171 19.34 -3.06 -16.27
CA ILE A 171 19.09 -1.71 -15.75
C ILE A 171 17.61 -1.55 -15.39
N SER A 172 16.71 -2.08 -16.23
CA SER A 172 15.27 -2.07 -16.00
C SER A 172 14.87 -2.81 -14.73
N GLU A 173 15.49 -3.96 -14.44
CA GLU A 173 15.24 -4.71 -13.20
C GLU A 173 15.67 -3.91 -11.97
N THR A 174 16.88 -3.35 -12.01
CA THR A 174 17.42 -2.54 -10.91
C THR A 174 16.52 -1.34 -10.62
N GLN A 175 16.07 -0.64 -11.66
CA GLN A 175 15.19 0.52 -11.51
C GLN A 175 13.81 0.13 -10.99
N LEU A 176 13.24 -0.97 -11.49
CA LEU A 176 11.93 -1.47 -11.04
C LEU A 176 11.99 -1.92 -9.58
N VAL A 177 13.01 -2.70 -9.20
CA VAL A 177 13.22 -3.16 -7.82
C VAL A 177 13.34 -1.96 -6.87
N LYS A 178 14.14 -0.95 -7.26
CA LYS A 178 14.27 0.28 -6.49
C LYS A 178 12.92 0.97 -6.28
N ASN A 179 12.14 1.15 -7.34
CA ASN A 179 10.82 1.80 -7.26
C ASN A 179 9.86 1.00 -6.37
N LEU A 180 9.84 -0.33 -6.49
CA LEU A 180 9.01 -1.20 -5.66
C LEU A 180 9.39 -1.12 -4.17
N MET A 181 10.68 -1.11 -3.87
CA MET A 181 11.17 -0.94 -2.49
C MET A 181 10.82 0.44 -1.93
N GLU A 182 10.87 1.50 -2.74
CA GLU A 182 10.45 2.85 -2.33
C GLU A 182 8.95 2.91 -2.03
N GLU A 183 8.12 2.10 -2.69
CA GLU A 183 6.69 1.94 -2.40
C GLU A 183 6.42 0.95 -1.25
N GLY A 184 7.46 0.38 -0.65
CA GLY A 184 7.36 -0.48 0.52
C GLY A 184 7.02 -1.94 0.22
N ILE A 185 7.22 -2.37 -1.01
CA ILE A 185 7.08 -3.77 -1.42
C ILE A 185 8.40 -4.48 -1.09
N ASP A 186 8.32 -5.59 -0.37
CA ASP A 186 9.50 -6.43 -0.09
C ASP A 186 9.87 -7.25 -1.32
N VAL A 187 11.08 -7.01 -1.84
CA VAL A 187 11.55 -7.64 -3.07
C VAL A 187 12.74 -8.54 -2.78
N ILE A 188 12.65 -9.79 -3.20
CA ILE A 188 13.78 -10.73 -3.18
C ILE A 188 14.70 -10.39 -4.36
N GLY A 189 15.93 -10.04 -4.04
CA GLY A 189 16.94 -9.68 -5.04
C GLY A 189 17.41 -10.87 -5.87
N ARG A 190 17.93 -10.59 -7.06
CA ARG A 190 18.44 -11.58 -8.03
C ARG A 190 19.48 -12.53 -7.43
N GLU A 191 20.39 -12.05 -6.59
CA GLU A 191 21.40 -12.88 -5.94
C GLU A 191 20.81 -13.91 -4.99
N GLN A 192 19.80 -13.53 -4.23
CA GLN A 192 19.08 -14.47 -3.35
C GLN A 192 18.34 -15.54 -4.16
N VAL A 193 17.72 -15.16 -5.29
CA VAL A 193 17.06 -16.12 -6.18
C VAL A 193 18.08 -17.09 -6.81
N ARG A 194 19.26 -16.61 -7.17
CA ARG A 194 20.36 -17.44 -7.68
C ARG A 194 20.78 -18.54 -6.73
N GLU A 195 20.79 -18.26 -5.42
CA GLU A 195 21.11 -19.26 -4.40
C GLU A 195 20.00 -20.32 -4.21
N MET A 196 18.75 -19.96 -4.48
CA MET A 196 17.60 -20.81 -4.22
C MET A 196 17.16 -21.64 -5.43
N VAL A 197 17.42 -21.17 -6.66
CA VAL A 197 16.82 -21.72 -7.88
C VAL A 197 17.84 -21.85 -9.00
N SER A 198 17.75 -22.94 -9.77
CA SER A 198 18.61 -23.15 -10.94
C SER A 198 18.27 -22.18 -12.08
N GLU A 199 19.28 -21.82 -12.86
CA GLU A 199 19.11 -20.95 -14.04
C GLU A 199 18.09 -21.49 -15.02
N SER A 200 18.06 -22.80 -15.27
CA SER A 200 17.10 -23.44 -16.17
C SER A 200 15.66 -23.23 -15.72
N THR A 201 15.40 -23.28 -14.41
CA THR A 201 14.06 -23.01 -13.85
C THR A 201 13.65 -21.55 -14.11
N VAL A 202 14.56 -20.62 -13.89
CA VAL A 202 14.29 -19.19 -14.15
C VAL A 202 14.02 -18.94 -15.62
N LEU A 203 14.84 -19.49 -16.51
CA LEU A 203 14.65 -19.32 -17.96
C LEU A 203 13.34 -19.93 -18.47
N ASN A 204 12.91 -21.06 -17.89
CA ASN A 204 11.62 -21.66 -18.22
C ASN A 204 10.46 -20.81 -17.71
N ALA A 205 10.55 -20.27 -16.50
CA ALA A 205 9.55 -19.35 -15.95
C ALA A 205 9.39 -18.10 -16.83
N ILE A 206 10.49 -17.49 -17.27
CA ILE A 206 10.49 -16.32 -18.17
C ILE A 206 9.85 -16.67 -19.54
N LYS A 207 9.98 -17.91 -19.99
CA LYS A 207 9.32 -18.42 -21.21
C LYS A 207 7.83 -18.73 -21.02
N GLY A 208 7.30 -18.56 -19.81
CA GLY A 208 5.88 -18.77 -19.51
C GLY A 208 5.56 -20.13 -18.89
N ASP A 209 6.54 -20.92 -18.46
CA ASP A 209 6.27 -22.18 -17.74
C ASP A 209 5.79 -21.90 -16.32
N LEU A 210 4.49 -22.09 -16.11
CA LEU A 210 3.83 -21.85 -14.82
C LEU A 210 4.35 -22.74 -13.68
N LYS A 211 4.82 -23.96 -13.97
CA LYS A 211 5.39 -24.85 -12.96
C LYS A 211 6.70 -24.28 -12.42
N SER A 212 7.56 -23.85 -13.33
CA SER A 212 8.82 -23.19 -12.96
C SER A 212 8.57 -21.87 -12.22
N ALA A 213 7.63 -21.03 -12.66
CA ALA A 213 7.27 -19.82 -11.97
C ALA A 213 6.75 -20.09 -10.54
N ARG A 214 5.87 -21.08 -10.39
CA ARG A 214 5.37 -21.50 -9.08
C ARG A 214 6.47 -22.05 -8.16
N SER A 215 7.45 -22.78 -8.70
CA SER A 215 8.56 -23.31 -7.91
C SER A 215 9.49 -22.22 -7.37
N ILE A 216 9.58 -21.08 -8.06
CA ILE A 216 10.31 -19.88 -7.58
C ILE A 216 9.55 -19.22 -6.44
N GLY A 217 8.23 -19.07 -6.58
CA GLY A 217 7.39 -18.38 -5.58
C GLY A 217 7.12 -19.20 -4.30
N LEU A 218 7.49 -20.50 -4.26
CA LEU A 218 7.28 -21.37 -3.10
C LEU A 218 8.57 -21.59 -2.27
N LYS A 219 9.67 -21.00 -2.64
CA LYS A 219 10.97 -21.07 -1.95
C LYS A 219 11.17 -19.88 -1.03
#